data_a953941987b4dbfdaf878abc8ac42648
#
_entry.id   a953941987b4dbfdaf878abc8ac42648
#
_cell.length_a   1.000
_cell.length_b   1.000
_cell.length_c   1.000
_cell.angle_alpha   90.00
_cell.angle_beta   90.00
_cell.angle_gamma   90.00
#
_symmetry.space_group_name_H-M   'P 1'
#
loop_
_entity.id
_entity.type
_entity.pdbx_description
1 polymer ?
#
loop_
_entity_poly.entity_id
_entity_poly.type
_entity_poly.pdbx_seq_one_letter_code
_entity_poly.pdbx_strand_id
1 'polypeptide(L)'
;MEFSFLSNFAITLFALLNPIGMLPVFISYTANERKEVQRLVALFVSLTVMALLLVFLLIGAPILQFFGVSLDSFRIAGGILLLIIGIGIVNGKSSDNKEEIVTTAASNYLTQAKSIYSQIVIPMAMPLLVGPGVIANVILYSSEASSKIGTGLAIELILMIVLVSFLVFAILAAGKFLQKMIGNIGLNITQRIMGLFVAAIGVQFMVTGIINIFVSKIIPELSKIK
;
A
#
# COMPACT_ATOMS: atom_id res chain seq x y z
N MET A 1 6.06 -24.74 -2.63
CA MET A 1 6.92 -23.55 -2.72
C MET A 1 6.16 -22.34 -3.26
N GLU A 2 5.33 -22.49 -4.29
CA GLU A 2 4.50 -21.42 -4.87
C GLU A 2 3.45 -20.85 -3.90
N PHE A 3 2.74 -21.73 -3.15
CA PHE A 3 1.75 -21.27 -2.17
C PHE A 3 2.35 -20.39 -1.07
N SER A 4 3.53 -20.71 -0.57
CA SER A 4 4.23 -19.89 0.43
C SER A 4 4.66 -18.54 -0.15
N PHE A 5 5.06 -18.49 -1.42
CA PHE A 5 5.44 -17.25 -2.11
C PHE A 5 4.23 -16.32 -2.29
N LEU A 6 3.11 -16.85 -2.78
CA LEU A 6 1.88 -16.09 -2.99
C LEU A 6 1.24 -15.62 -1.69
N SER A 7 1.21 -16.48 -0.67
CA SER A 7 0.68 -16.09 0.64
C SER A 7 1.54 -15.01 1.30
N ASN A 8 2.86 -15.10 1.21
CA ASN A 8 3.76 -14.06 1.70
C ASN A 8 3.56 -12.74 0.95
N PHE A 9 3.41 -12.79 -0.38
CA PHE A 9 3.07 -11.61 -1.17
C PHE A 9 1.77 -10.96 -0.69
N ALA A 10 0.68 -11.73 -0.61
CA ALA A 10 -0.62 -11.20 -0.22
C ALA A 10 -0.63 -10.63 1.21
N ILE A 11 -0.02 -11.33 2.18
CA ILE A 11 0.07 -10.88 3.57
C ILE A 11 0.90 -9.62 3.68
N THR A 12 2.09 -9.59 3.04
CA THR A 12 2.96 -8.42 3.06
C THR A 12 2.29 -7.23 2.37
N LEU A 13 1.68 -7.45 1.21
CA LEU A 13 0.95 -6.41 0.48
C LEU A 13 -0.20 -5.84 1.32
N PHE A 14 -0.99 -6.70 1.97
CA PHE A 14 -2.08 -6.27 2.85
C PHE A 14 -1.55 -5.47 4.06
N ALA A 15 -0.47 -5.93 4.68
CA ALA A 15 0.15 -5.23 5.81
C ALA A 15 0.68 -3.85 5.40
N LEU A 16 1.32 -3.75 4.23
CA LEU A 16 1.87 -2.50 3.70
C LEU A 16 0.78 -1.51 3.29
N LEU A 17 -0.30 -1.97 2.65
CA LEU A 17 -1.47 -1.15 2.32
C LEU A 17 -2.16 -0.62 3.57
N ASN A 18 -2.06 -1.37 4.67
CA ASN A 18 -2.58 -0.98 5.98
C ASN A 18 -4.02 -0.41 5.96
N PRO A 19 -5.00 -1.09 5.38
CA PRO A 19 -6.34 -0.54 5.20
C PRO A 19 -7.05 -0.25 6.52
N ILE A 20 -6.71 -0.99 7.59
CA ILE A 20 -7.28 -0.76 8.93
C ILE A 20 -6.72 0.54 9.51
N GLY A 21 -5.43 0.80 9.36
CA GLY A 21 -4.80 2.06 9.76
C GLY A 21 -5.31 3.27 8.97
N MET A 22 -5.86 3.05 7.77
CA MET A 22 -6.45 4.12 6.95
C MET A 22 -7.93 4.41 7.27
N LEU A 23 -8.59 3.57 8.07
CA LEU A 23 -10.00 3.77 8.44
C LEU A 23 -10.29 5.14 9.06
N PRO A 24 -9.51 5.67 10.02
CA PRO A 24 -9.79 7.00 10.58
C PRO A 24 -9.77 8.09 9.51
N VAL A 25 -8.82 8.02 8.56
CA VAL A 25 -8.72 8.96 7.44
C VAL A 25 -9.95 8.83 6.54
N PHE A 26 -10.30 7.61 6.12
CA PHE A 26 -11.46 7.36 5.28
C PHE A 26 -12.77 7.83 5.92
N ILE A 27 -12.93 7.54 7.21
CA ILE A 27 -14.12 7.93 7.98
C ILE A 27 -14.20 9.46 8.10
N SER A 28 -13.09 10.18 8.31
CA SER A 28 -13.11 11.65 8.42
C SER A 28 -13.69 12.33 7.18
N TYR A 29 -13.47 11.77 5.99
CA TYR A 29 -14.04 12.27 4.74
C TYR A 29 -15.47 11.79 4.46
N THR A 30 -15.89 10.68 5.07
CA THR A 30 -17.19 10.04 4.78
C THR A 30 -18.14 10.00 5.98
N ALA A 31 -17.79 10.67 7.10
CA ALA A 31 -18.55 10.60 8.36
C ALA A 31 -20.01 11.02 8.20
N ASN A 32 -20.26 12.12 7.48
CA ASN A 32 -21.58 12.72 7.30
C ASN A 32 -22.34 12.13 6.11
N GLU A 33 -21.73 11.19 5.38
CA GLU A 33 -22.29 10.66 4.16
C GLU A 33 -23.19 9.45 4.40
N ARG A 34 -24.13 9.22 3.45
CA ARG A 34 -24.98 8.03 3.44
C ARG A 34 -24.13 6.78 3.19
N LYS A 35 -24.59 5.62 3.65
CA LYS A 35 -23.90 4.33 3.47
C LYS A 35 -23.61 4.00 2.00
N GLU A 36 -24.53 4.37 1.11
CA GLU A 36 -24.41 4.17 -0.32
C GLU A 36 -23.22 4.97 -0.91
N VAL A 37 -23.12 6.23 -0.53
CA VAL A 37 -22.01 7.11 -0.93
C VAL A 37 -20.69 6.59 -0.39
N GLN A 38 -20.66 6.23 0.89
CA GLN A 38 -19.45 5.66 1.53
C GLN A 38 -18.97 4.40 0.81
N ARG A 39 -19.88 3.48 0.43
CA ARG A 39 -19.52 2.26 -0.31
C ARG A 39 -18.99 2.57 -1.70
N LEU A 40 -19.57 3.56 -2.39
CA LEU A 40 -19.08 3.98 -3.72
C LEU A 40 -17.69 4.61 -3.62
N VAL A 41 -17.44 5.45 -2.61
CA VAL A 41 -16.11 6.02 -2.37
C VAL A 41 -15.10 4.92 -2.06
N ALA A 42 -15.44 3.95 -1.20
CA ALA A 42 -14.61 2.79 -0.89
C ALA A 42 -14.28 1.98 -2.16
N LEU A 43 -15.28 1.78 -3.05
CA LEU A 43 -15.11 1.09 -4.32
C LEU A 43 -14.13 1.86 -5.23
N PHE A 44 -14.30 3.18 -5.38
CA PHE A 44 -13.43 3.97 -6.24
C PHE A 44 -11.98 3.99 -5.72
N VAL A 45 -11.78 4.13 -4.40
CA VAL A 45 -10.44 4.08 -3.79
C VAL A 45 -9.80 2.70 -4.03
N SER A 46 -10.53 1.61 -3.76
CA SER A 46 -9.99 0.25 -3.93
C SER A 46 -9.69 -0.09 -5.40
N LEU A 47 -10.51 0.37 -6.34
CA LEU A 47 -10.24 0.23 -7.77
C LEU A 47 -9.00 1.01 -8.22
N THR A 48 -8.79 2.21 -7.67
CA THR A 48 -7.58 2.99 -7.93
C THR A 48 -6.35 2.28 -7.37
N VAL A 49 -6.42 1.78 -6.14
CA VAL A 49 -5.35 0.96 -5.54
C VAL A 49 -5.04 -0.25 -6.42
N MET A 50 -6.05 -1.00 -6.82
CA MET A 50 -5.89 -2.15 -7.71
C MET A 50 -5.24 -1.76 -9.03
N ALA A 51 -5.70 -0.69 -9.68
CA ALA A 51 -5.15 -0.23 -10.95
C ALA A 51 -3.68 0.17 -10.81
N LEU A 52 -3.31 0.91 -9.76
CA LEU A 52 -1.93 1.29 -9.49
C LEU A 52 -1.04 0.07 -9.25
N LEU A 53 -1.49 -0.90 -8.44
CA LEU A 53 -0.75 -2.13 -8.17
C LEU A 53 -0.53 -2.95 -9.45
N LEU A 54 -1.55 -3.07 -10.31
CA LEU A 54 -1.43 -3.77 -11.59
C LEU A 54 -0.46 -3.06 -12.54
N VAL A 55 -0.50 -1.73 -12.60
CA VAL A 55 0.45 -0.94 -13.38
C VAL A 55 1.88 -1.22 -12.91
N PHE A 56 2.15 -1.14 -11.60
CA PHE A 56 3.49 -1.41 -11.08
C PHE A 56 3.91 -2.89 -11.18
N LEU A 57 2.96 -3.83 -11.14
CA LEU A 57 3.25 -5.23 -11.39
C LEU A 57 3.76 -5.46 -12.82
N LEU A 58 3.14 -4.81 -13.81
CA LEU A 58 3.41 -5.04 -15.22
C LEU A 58 4.63 -4.26 -15.74
N ILE A 59 4.76 -3.00 -15.32
CA ILE A 59 5.78 -2.09 -15.87
C ILE A 59 6.79 -1.57 -14.85
N GLY A 60 6.67 -1.97 -13.58
CA GLY A 60 7.55 -1.46 -12.53
C GLY A 60 9.02 -1.84 -12.72
N ALA A 61 9.32 -3.09 -13.04
CA ALA A 61 10.70 -3.53 -13.31
C ALA A 61 11.31 -2.85 -14.56
N PRO A 62 10.62 -2.76 -15.71
CA PRO A 62 11.06 -1.95 -16.84
C PRO A 62 11.33 -0.48 -16.51
N ILE A 63 10.49 0.15 -15.69
CA ILE A 63 10.71 1.54 -15.26
C ILE A 63 12.02 1.67 -14.50
N LEU A 64 12.29 0.79 -13.53
CA LEU A 64 13.56 0.83 -12.78
C LEU A 64 14.77 0.66 -13.70
N GLN A 65 14.69 -0.25 -14.65
CA GLN A 65 15.75 -0.46 -15.65
C GLN A 65 15.98 0.78 -16.52
N PHE A 66 14.90 1.43 -16.98
CA PHE A 66 14.98 2.67 -17.75
C PHE A 66 15.72 3.78 -17.02
N PHE A 67 15.51 3.92 -15.71
CA PHE A 67 16.21 4.90 -14.87
C PHE A 67 17.58 4.41 -14.38
N GLY A 68 18.01 3.20 -14.72
CA GLY A 68 19.27 2.62 -14.23
C GLY A 68 19.28 2.33 -12.72
N VAL A 69 18.10 2.23 -12.10
CA VAL A 69 17.95 1.97 -10.66
C VAL A 69 17.89 0.48 -10.41
N SER A 70 18.80 -0.03 -9.56
CA SER A 70 18.74 -1.44 -9.16
C SER A 70 17.55 -1.69 -8.23
N LEU A 71 17.02 -2.91 -8.28
CA LEU A 71 15.92 -3.34 -7.40
C LEU A 71 16.30 -3.21 -5.91
N ASP A 72 17.54 -3.51 -5.54
CA ASP A 72 18.03 -3.41 -4.16
C ASP A 72 18.15 -1.95 -3.71
N SER A 73 18.60 -1.04 -4.58
CA SER A 73 18.61 0.39 -4.28
C SER A 73 17.20 0.93 -4.08
N PHE A 74 16.26 0.49 -4.92
CA PHE A 74 14.84 0.86 -4.80
C PHE A 74 14.21 0.29 -3.51
N ARG A 75 14.60 -0.94 -3.13
CA ARG A 75 14.20 -1.59 -1.86
C ARG A 75 14.67 -0.78 -0.65
N ILE A 76 15.92 -0.31 -0.65
CA ILE A 76 16.46 0.52 0.43
C ILE A 76 15.70 1.84 0.53
N ALA A 77 15.50 2.54 -0.59
CA ALA A 77 14.76 3.80 -0.62
C ALA A 77 13.30 3.63 -0.15
N GLY A 78 12.60 2.60 -0.63
CA GLY A 78 11.26 2.24 -0.19
C GLY A 78 11.22 1.90 1.30
N GLY A 79 12.22 1.19 1.81
CA GLY A 79 12.36 0.85 3.22
C GLY A 79 12.51 2.08 4.12
N ILE A 80 13.34 3.05 3.71
CA ILE A 80 13.50 4.33 4.42
C ILE A 80 12.16 5.08 4.50
N LEU A 81 11.44 5.16 3.39
CA LEU A 81 10.14 5.84 3.34
C LEU A 81 9.09 5.13 4.20
N LEU A 82 9.05 3.80 4.18
CA LEU A 82 8.18 3.02 5.07
C LEU A 82 8.50 3.25 6.54
N LEU A 83 9.78 3.31 6.90
CA LEU A 83 10.21 3.59 8.26
C LEU A 83 9.73 4.97 8.71
N ILE A 84 9.90 6.01 7.89
CA ILE A 84 9.44 7.37 8.18
C ILE A 84 7.92 7.42 8.34
N ILE A 85 7.18 6.80 7.41
CA ILE A 85 5.71 6.73 7.46
C ILE A 85 5.26 5.97 8.70
N GLY A 86 5.84 4.81 8.98
CA GLY A 86 5.51 4.00 10.15
C GLY A 86 5.72 4.74 11.47
N ILE A 87 6.85 5.45 11.63
CA ILE A 87 7.12 6.32 12.77
C ILE A 87 6.09 7.45 12.85
N GLY A 88 5.73 8.06 11.72
CA GLY A 88 4.69 9.10 11.65
C GLY A 88 3.34 8.59 12.17
N ILE A 89 2.92 7.40 11.76
CA ILE A 89 1.67 6.76 12.19
C ILE A 89 1.70 6.47 13.71
N VAL A 90 2.80 5.91 14.22
CA VAL A 90 2.97 5.62 15.66
C VAL A 90 2.88 6.90 16.50
N ASN A 91 3.46 8.00 16.03
CA ASN A 91 3.44 9.30 16.72
C ASN A 91 2.10 10.05 16.57
N GLY A 92 1.12 9.48 15.84
CA GLY A 92 -0.19 10.11 15.65
C GLY A 92 -0.19 11.29 14.68
N LYS A 93 0.89 11.50 13.91
CA LYS A 93 0.96 12.49 12.84
C LYS A 93 0.25 11.96 11.58
N SER A 94 -1.00 11.53 11.72
CA SER A 94 -1.88 11.35 10.57
C SER A 94 -2.30 12.73 10.10
N SER A 95 -2.06 13.00 8.81
CA SER A 95 -2.30 14.25 8.09
C SER A 95 -3.40 15.14 8.68
N ASP A 96 -3.01 16.22 9.34
CA ASP A 96 -3.93 17.30 9.81
C ASP A 96 -4.47 18.15 8.64
N ASN A 97 -4.37 17.67 7.41
CA ASN A 97 -4.97 18.32 6.24
C ASN A 97 -6.47 18.01 6.19
N LYS A 98 -7.21 18.60 7.13
CA LYS A 98 -8.65 18.78 7.02
C LYS A 98 -8.90 19.96 6.09
N GLU A 99 -8.88 19.76 4.78
CA GLU A 99 -9.57 20.68 3.90
C GLU A 99 -11.07 20.54 4.17
N GLU A 100 -11.73 21.66 4.47
CA GLU A 100 -13.19 21.73 4.65
C GLU A 100 -13.86 21.23 3.37
N ILE A 101 -14.54 20.08 3.47
CA ILE A 101 -15.31 19.51 2.37
C ILE A 101 -16.52 20.41 2.13
N VAL A 102 -16.50 21.19 1.06
CA VAL A 102 -17.69 21.91 0.57
C VAL A 102 -18.61 20.87 -0.07
N THR A 103 -19.54 20.34 0.71
CA THR A 103 -20.59 19.45 0.24
C THR A 103 -21.59 20.26 -0.59
N THR A 104 -21.41 20.28 -1.89
CA THR A 104 -22.49 20.65 -2.80
C THR A 104 -23.57 19.58 -2.73
N ALA A 105 -24.78 19.95 -2.37
CA ALA A 105 -25.94 19.08 -2.29
C ALA A 105 -26.26 18.50 -3.67
N ALA A 106 -25.57 17.43 -4.07
CA ALA A 106 -25.83 16.72 -5.29
C ALA A 106 -26.93 15.69 -5.07
N SER A 107 -27.96 15.72 -5.89
CA SER A 107 -29.14 14.86 -5.81
C SER A 107 -28.88 13.38 -6.14
N ASN A 108 -27.68 13.04 -6.61
CA ASN A 108 -27.32 11.69 -7.04
C ASN A 108 -26.11 11.16 -6.26
N TYR A 109 -26.23 9.96 -5.64
CA TYR A 109 -25.19 9.29 -4.86
C TYR A 109 -23.86 9.14 -5.62
N LEU A 110 -23.93 8.93 -6.93
CA LEU A 110 -22.75 8.73 -7.76
C LEU A 110 -21.99 10.04 -7.97
N THR A 111 -22.67 11.16 -8.13
CA THR A 111 -22.05 12.49 -8.25
C THR A 111 -21.41 12.90 -6.94
N GLN A 112 -22.08 12.65 -5.82
CA GLN A 112 -21.58 12.94 -4.49
C GLN A 112 -20.35 12.07 -4.17
N ALA A 113 -20.39 10.77 -4.48
CA ALA A 113 -19.26 9.86 -4.30
C ALA A 113 -18.04 10.28 -5.15
N LYS A 114 -18.24 10.72 -6.39
CA LYS A 114 -17.17 11.22 -7.27
C LYS A 114 -16.55 12.52 -6.72
N SER A 115 -17.34 13.42 -6.18
CA SER A 115 -16.83 14.66 -5.57
C SER A 115 -15.94 14.38 -4.38
N ILE A 116 -16.36 13.49 -3.46
CA ILE A 116 -15.57 13.09 -2.31
C ILE A 116 -14.31 12.33 -2.76
N TYR A 117 -14.47 11.38 -3.70
CA TYR A 117 -13.36 10.60 -4.23
C TYR A 117 -12.27 11.52 -4.82
N SER A 118 -12.63 12.55 -5.58
CA SER A 118 -11.64 13.49 -6.17
C SER A 118 -10.81 14.22 -5.11
N GLN A 119 -11.35 14.43 -3.93
CA GLN A 119 -10.65 15.09 -2.81
C GLN A 119 -9.75 14.12 -2.03
N ILE A 120 -10.15 12.86 -1.90
CA ILE A 120 -9.42 11.89 -1.07
C ILE A 120 -8.49 10.98 -1.87
N VAL A 121 -8.66 10.87 -3.19
CA VAL A 121 -7.89 9.91 -4.00
C VAL A 121 -6.40 10.20 -3.94
N ILE A 122 -6.00 11.47 -4.05
CA ILE A 122 -4.58 11.83 -3.99
C ILE A 122 -4.00 11.55 -2.60
N PRO A 123 -4.54 12.05 -1.47
CA PRO A 123 -3.91 11.73 -0.19
C PRO A 123 -4.07 10.27 0.21
N MET A 124 -5.18 9.62 -0.14
CA MET A 124 -5.47 8.28 0.37
C MET A 124 -4.98 7.15 -0.52
N ALA A 125 -5.29 7.17 -1.82
CA ALA A 125 -4.85 6.10 -2.71
C ALA A 125 -3.35 6.19 -2.98
N MET A 126 -2.82 7.39 -3.18
CA MET A 126 -1.41 7.65 -3.37
C MET A 126 -1.03 8.97 -2.67
N PRO A 127 -0.07 9.04 -1.72
CA PRO A 127 0.90 7.98 -1.39
C PRO A 127 0.54 7.09 -0.18
N LEU A 128 -0.62 7.29 0.49
CA LEU A 128 -0.87 6.63 1.78
C LEU A 128 -1.09 5.11 1.64
N LEU A 129 -1.99 4.66 0.74
CA LEU A 129 -2.22 3.23 0.49
C LEU A 129 -1.15 2.66 -0.44
N VAL A 130 -0.96 3.25 -1.62
CA VAL A 130 0.05 2.79 -2.59
C VAL A 130 1.28 3.68 -2.48
N GLY A 131 2.02 3.52 -1.41
CA GLY A 131 3.27 4.23 -1.17
C GLY A 131 4.47 3.54 -1.81
N PRO A 132 5.65 4.19 -1.77
CA PRO A 132 6.88 3.65 -2.39
C PRO A 132 7.25 2.25 -1.92
N GLY A 133 6.99 1.93 -0.65
CA GLY A 133 7.24 0.59 -0.12
C GLY A 133 6.31 -0.49 -0.68
N VAL A 134 5.03 -0.15 -0.91
CA VAL A 134 4.07 -1.02 -1.58
C VAL A 134 4.51 -1.27 -3.02
N ILE A 135 4.92 -0.20 -3.72
CA ILE A 135 5.42 -0.25 -5.08
C ILE A 135 6.66 -1.13 -5.15
N ALA A 136 7.63 -0.93 -4.24
CA ALA A 136 8.85 -1.75 -4.15
C ALA A 136 8.51 -3.23 -3.93
N ASN A 137 7.55 -3.55 -3.06
CA ASN A 137 7.10 -4.91 -2.82
C ASN A 137 6.53 -5.55 -4.09
N VAL A 138 5.62 -4.87 -4.78
CA VAL A 138 5.01 -5.38 -6.02
C VAL A 138 6.06 -5.63 -7.10
N ILE A 139 6.98 -4.69 -7.32
CA ILE A 139 8.05 -4.82 -8.32
C ILE A 139 8.98 -5.99 -7.97
N LEU A 140 9.31 -6.16 -6.69
CA LEU A 140 10.13 -7.26 -6.19
C LEU A 140 9.53 -8.61 -6.55
N TYR A 141 8.28 -8.84 -6.13
CA TYR A 141 7.58 -10.10 -6.38
C TYR A 141 7.36 -10.34 -7.88
N SER A 142 7.09 -9.29 -8.66
CA SER A 142 7.02 -9.37 -10.13
C SER A 142 8.36 -9.82 -10.75
N SER A 143 9.47 -9.24 -10.29
CA SER A 143 10.81 -9.58 -10.77
C SER A 143 11.21 -11.01 -10.39
N GLU A 144 10.92 -11.44 -9.15
CA GLU A 144 11.17 -12.81 -8.69
C GLU A 144 10.32 -13.84 -9.45
N ALA A 145 9.05 -13.53 -9.73
CA ALA A 145 8.18 -14.40 -10.51
C ALA A 145 8.70 -14.58 -11.94
N SER A 146 9.15 -13.48 -12.56
CA SER A 146 9.70 -13.52 -13.93
C SER A 146 10.99 -14.32 -14.02
N SER A 147 11.80 -14.36 -12.95
CA SER A 147 13.07 -15.10 -12.91
C SER A 147 12.90 -16.60 -12.64
N LYS A 148 11.82 -16.99 -12.00
CA LYS A 148 11.68 -18.36 -11.48
C LYS A 148 10.94 -19.32 -12.39
N ILE A 149 9.91 -18.92 -13.13
CA ILE A 149 9.15 -19.83 -14.03
C ILE A 149 8.03 -19.05 -14.76
N GLY A 150 7.97 -19.10 -16.08
CA GLY A 150 6.82 -18.93 -16.95
C GLY A 150 5.62 -18.04 -16.56
N THR A 151 4.77 -17.80 -17.51
CA THR A 151 3.58 -16.93 -17.47
C THR A 151 2.54 -17.23 -16.35
N GLY A 152 2.62 -18.39 -15.68
CA GLY A 152 1.65 -18.80 -14.65
C GLY A 152 1.69 -17.92 -13.40
N LEU A 153 2.86 -17.67 -12.84
CA LEU A 153 3.01 -16.86 -11.60
C LEU A 153 2.55 -15.41 -11.74
N ALA A 154 2.63 -14.84 -12.94
CA ALA A 154 2.13 -13.48 -13.18
C ALA A 154 0.60 -13.39 -13.01
N ILE A 155 -0.15 -14.40 -13.48
CA ILE A 155 -1.60 -14.46 -13.33
C ILE A 155 -1.97 -14.64 -11.83
N GLU A 156 -1.22 -15.46 -11.11
CA GLU A 156 -1.44 -15.69 -9.69
C GLU A 156 -1.18 -14.42 -8.86
N LEU A 157 -0.14 -13.64 -9.18
CA LEU A 157 0.09 -12.34 -8.56
C LEU A 157 -1.04 -11.34 -8.84
N ILE A 158 -1.58 -11.32 -10.08
CA ILE A 158 -2.75 -10.51 -10.42
C ILE A 158 -3.96 -10.92 -9.57
N LEU A 159 -4.21 -12.21 -9.42
CA LEU A 159 -5.31 -12.71 -8.57
C LEU A 159 -5.13 -12.30 -7.10
N MET A 160 -3.89 -12.34 -6.58
CA MET A 160 -3.61 -11.87 -5.21
C MET A 160 -3.82 -10.35 -5.08
N ILE A 161 -3.46 -9.55 -6.06
CA ILE A 161 -3.75 -8.10 -6.08
C ILE A 161 -5.26 -7.86 -6.06
N VAL A 162 -6.02 -8.57 -6.89
CA VAL A 162 -7.49 -8.46 -6.91
C VAL A 162 -8.08 -8.84 -5.54
N LEU A 163 -7.63 -9.95 -4.96
CA LEU A 163 -8.08 -10.41 -3.65
C LEU A 163 -7.78 -9.37 -2.56
N VAL A 164 -6.55 -8.85 -2.50
CA VAL A 164 -6.15 -7.85 -1.50
C VAL A 164 -6.90 -6.54 -1.71
N SER A 165 -7.09 -6.10 -2.95
CA SER A 165 -7.88 -4.90 -3.26
C SER A 165 -9.35 -5.06 -2.86
N PHE A 166 -9.91 -6.26 -3.01
CA PHE A 166 -11.24 -6.58 -2.52
C PHE A 166 -11.32 -6.51 -0.98
N LEU A 167 -10.29 -7.00 -0.28
CA LEU A 167 -10.20 -6.86 1.19
C LEU A 167 -10.11 -5.39 1.62
N VAL A 168 -9.34 -4.57 0.90
CA VAL A 168 -9.30 -3.11 1.13
C VAL A 168 -10.70 -2.52 0.97
N PHE A 169 -11.41 -2.84 -0.12
CA PHE A 169 -12.80 -2.41 -0.32
C PHE A 169 -13.70 -2.83 0.84
N ALA A 170 -13.66 -4.10 1.24
CA ALA A 170 -14.51 -4.64 2.30
C ALA A 170 -14.28 -3.93 3.64
N ILE A 171 -13.03 -3.68 4.00
CA ILE A 171 -12.65 -2.97 5.24
C ILE A 171 -13.12 -1.52 5.19
N LEU A 172 -12.86 -0.78 4.11
CA LEU A 172 -13.30 0.61 3.97
C LEU A 172 -14.83 0.72 3.93
N ALA A 173 -15.51 -0.15 3.20
CA ALA A 173 -16.98 -0.18 3.14
C ALA A 173 -17.62 -0.52 4.50
N ALA A 174 -16.94 -1.33 5.32
CA ALA A 174 -17.35 -1.65 6.69
C ALA A 174 -16.90 -0.59 7.71
N GLY A 175 -16.25 0.49 7.30
CA GLY A 175 -15.58 1.45 8.18
C GLY A 175 -16.43 1.97 9.33
N LYS A 176 -17.66 2.43 9.06
CA LYS A 176 -18.58 2.89 10.14
C LYS A 176 -18.96 1.78 11.12
N PHE A 177 -19.11 0.54 10.65
CA PHE A 177 -19.40 -0.60 11.51
C PHE A 177 -18.20 -0.91 12.40
N LEU A 178 -17.01 -0.96 11.83
CA LEU A 178 -15.76 -1.19 12.54
C LEU A 178 -15.49 -0.08 13.56
N GLN A 179 -15.71 1.19 13.19
CA GLN A 179 -15.59 2.32 14.13
C GLN A 179 -16.54 2.17 15.30
N LYS A 180 -17.81 1.78 15.04
CA LYS A 180 -18.80 1.58 16.11
C LYS A 180 -18.44 0.42 17.05
N MET A 181 -17.84 -0.64 16.50
CA MET A 181 -17.47 -1.84 17.25
C MET A 181 -16.18 -1.64 18.07
N ILE A 182 -15.17 -1.03 17.48
CA ILE A 182 -13.82 -0.88 18.08
C ILE A 182 -13.71 0.42 18.88
N GLY A 183 -14.52 1.42 18.52
CA GLY A 183 -14.45 2.78 19.05
C GLY A 183 -13.24 3.57 18.52
N ASN A 184 -13.25 4.88 18.78
CA ASN A 184 -12.17 5.76 18.31
C ASN A 184 -10.84 5.44 19.00
N ILE A 185 -10.86 5.07 20.29
CA ILE A 185 -9.64 4.71 21.03
C ILE A 185 -9.04 3.42 20.46
N GLY A 186 -9.87 2.40 20.21
CA GLY A 186 -9.41 1.13 19.65
C GLY A 186 -8.86 1.28 18.22
N LEU A 187 -9.48 2.13 17.39
CA LEU A 187 -8.96 2.44 16.05
C LEU A 187 -7.58 3.12 16.14
N ASN A 188 -7.42 4.08 17.06
CA ASN A 188 -6.13 4.76 17.24
C ASN A 188 -5.04 3.80 17.71
N ILE A 189 -5.36 2.87 18.63
CA ILE A 189 -4.42 1.84 19.09
C ILE A 189 -4.03 0.93 17.92
N THR A 190 -5.01 0.42 17.17
CA THR A 190 -4.77 -0.44 16.01
C THR A 190 -3.90 0.27 14.96
N GLN A 191 -4.18 1.55 14.70
CA GLN A 191 -3.38 2.35 13.77
C GLN A 191 -1.92 2.45 14.20
N ARG A 192 -1.65 2.70 15.49
CA ARG A 192 -0.28 2.77 16.03
C ARG A 192 0.44 1.43 15.94
N ILE A 193 -0.24 0.32 16.26
CA ILE A 193 0.31 -1.03 16.12
C ILE A 193 0.66 -1.30 14.65
N MET A 194 -0.24 -0.98 13.71
CA MET A 194 0.03 -1.14 12.29
C MET A 194 1.18 -0.23 11.81
N GLY A 195 1.30 0.98 12.34
CA GLY A 195 2.45 1.86 12.08
C GLY A 195 3.78 1.22 12.48
N LEU A 196 3.81 0.51 13.63
CA LEU A 196 5.00 -0.23 14.07
C LEU A 196 5.35 -1.38 13.10
N PHE A 197 4.35 -2.14 12.62
CA PHE A 197 4.58 -3.17 11.61
C PHE A 197 5.12 -2.58 10.30
N VAL A 198 4.55 -1.47 9.83
CA VAL A 198 5.03 -0.76 8.62
C VAL A 198 6.48 -0.31 8.79
N ALA A 199 6.84 0.25 9.96
CA ALA A 199 8.21 0.64 10.26
C ALA A 199 9.17 -0.58 10.27
N ALA A 200 8.76 -1.69 10.89
CA ALA A 200 9.55 -2.92 10.94
C ALA A 200 9.79 -3.52 9.54
N ILE A 201 8.76 -3.52 8.68
CA ILE A 201 8.88 -3.94 7.27
C ILE A 201 9.86 -3.02 6.53
N GLY A 202 9.80 -1.70 6.81
CA GLY A 202 10.75 -0.74 6.26
C GLY A 202 12.20 -1.07 6.61
N VAL A 203 12.48 -1.37 7.88
CA VAL A 203 13.81 -1.82 8.34
C VAL A 203 14.22 -3.12 7.64
N GLN A 204 13.32 -4.09 7.54
CA GLN A 204 13.59 -5.36 6.86
C GLN A 204 13.97 -5.13 5.38
N PHE A 205 13.29 -4.22 4.68
CA PHE A 205 13.61 -3.86 3.29
C PHE A 205 15.00 -3.25 3.18
N MET A 206 15.36 -2.31 4.05
CA MET A 206 16.69 -1.70 4.06
C MET A 206 17.78 -2.74 4.28
N VAL A 207 17.64 -3.56 5.33
CA VAL A 207 18.64 -4.58 5.69
C VAL A 207 18.84 -5.57 4.54
N THR A 208 17.74 -6.07 3.97
CA THR A 208 17.81 -7.02 2.84
C THR A 208 18.49 -6.38 1.61
N GLY A 209 18.12 -5.15 1.27
CA GLY A 209 18.74 -4.43 0.14
C GLY A 209 20.24 -4.19 0.34
N ILE A 210 20.66 -3.80 1.54
CA ILE A 210 22.08 -3.60 1.88
C ILE A 210 22.85 -4.92 1.78
N ILE A 211 22.32 -6.01 2.38
CA ILE A 211 22.96 -7.34 2.34
C ILE A 211 23.11 -7.81 0.89
N ASN A 212 22.06 -7.68 0.06
CA ASN A 212 22.12 -8.08 -1.34
C ASN A 212 23.19 -7.31 -2.12
N ILE A 213 23.26 -5.98 -1.95
CA ILE A 213 24.30 -5.16 -2.59
C ILE A 213 25.70 -5.59 -2.12
N PHE A 214 25.86 -5.84 -0.84
CA PHE A 214 27.14 -6.27 -0.27
C PHE A 214 27.59 -7.60 -0.85
N VAL A 215 26.71 -8.60 -0.84
CA VAL A 215 27.00 -9.95 -1.34
C VAL A 215 27.19 -9.99 -2.85
N SER A 216 26.37 -9.26 -3.62
CA SER A 216 26.39 -9.35 -5.08
C SER A 216 27.42 -8.45 -5.77
N LYS A 217 27.82 -7.33 -5.13
CA LYS A 217 28.75 -6.36 -5.72
C LYS A 217 30.08 -6.28 -5.00
N ILE A 218 30.06 -6.19 -3.66
CA ILE A 218 31.29 -5.89 -2.89
C ILE A 218 32.16 -7.14 -2.71
N ILE A 219 31.57 -8.27 -2.32
CA ILE A 219 32.35 -9.52 -2.12
C ILE A 219 33.07 -9.97 -3.41
N PRO A 220 32.43 -9.99 -4.60
CA PRO A 220 33.11 -10.37 -5.83
C PRO A 220 34.26 -9.44 -6.25
N GLU A 221 34.13 -8.14 -5.96
CA GLU A 221 35.22 -7.19 -6.23
C GLU A 221 36.40 -7.40 -5.28
N LEU A 222 36.14 -7.61 -3.99
CA LEU A 222 37.18 -7.90 -3.02
C LEU A 222 37.93 -9.21 -3.32
N SER A 223 37.25 -10.20 -3.89
CA SER A 223 37.88 -11.48 -4.27
C SER A 223 38.80 -11.37 -5.50
N LYS A 224 38.68 -10.30 -6.31
CA LYS A 224 39.56 -10.02 -7.47
C LYS A 224 40.86 -9.29 -7.08
N ILE A 225 40.92 -8.74 -5.89
CA ILE A 225 42.11 -7.96 -5.40
C ILE A 225 43.12 -8.89 -4.71
N LYS A 226 42.78 -10.15 -4.50
CA LYS A 226 43.69 -11.22 -4.01
C LYS A 226 44.28 -12.01 -5.18
#